data_8f082a1ced0cfc31e98930689493fa3b
#
_entry.id   8f082a1ced0cfc31e98930689493fa3b
#
_cell.length_a   1.000
_cell.length_b   1.000
_cell.length_c   1.000
_cell.angle_alpha   90.00
_cell.angle_beta   90.00
_cell.angle_gamma   90.00
#
_symmetry.space_group_name_H-M   'P 1'
#
loop_
_entity.id
_entity.type
_entity.pdbx_description
1 polymer ?
#
loop_
_entity_poly.entity_id
_entity_poly.type
_entity_poly.pdbx_seq_one_letter_code
_entity_poly.pdbx_strand_id
1 'polypeptide(L)'
;MIARPKMKLNQPINIWFAILSVLIVMGLTSGIIVLVQGLSVTNLTDLIPWGLWIAIDLSSIALAAGAFSFCAAVYLLKLKELEPMARTAAFIGLIGYTMAMMCLFLDIGRPERFWHGFAFWNTHSVLWEVTMCVGLYFSVLLLENLPTIANLSWLKNKWPKLTEKMASVHHYAPYLAVAGLALSMLHQSSLGAMYGVIAARPIWYRPGLAVLFFISAMAGGVAMTTLATLIV
;
A
#
# COMPACT_ATOMS: atom_id res chain seq x y z
N MET A 1 -34.67 13.61 -4.05
CA MET A 1 -33.94 14.31 -2.95
C MET A 1 -34.03 13.41 -1.73
N ILE A 2 -33.11 12.45 -1.59
CA ILE A 2 -33.13 11.48 -0.47
C ILE A 2 -32.38 12.16 0.67
N ALA A 3 -33.09 12.45 1.75
CA ALA A 3 -32.52 13.05 2.95
C ALA A 3 -31.47 12.09 3.54
N ARG A 4 -30.20 12.48 3.57
CA ARG A 4 -29.15 11.74 4.29
C ARG A 4 -29.49 11.75 5.78
N PRO A 5 -29.55 10.59 6.46
CA PRO A 5 -29.75 10.55 7.89
C PRO A 5 -28.56 11.27 8.55
N LYS A 6 -28.85 12.27 9.39
CA LYS A 6 -27.85 12.89 10.27
C LYS A 6 -27.42 11.82 11.28
N MET A 7 -26.30 11.16 11.02
CA MET A 7 -25.68 10.26 11.99
C MET A 7 -25.31 11.09 13.22
N LYS A 8 -26.00 10.85 14.34
CA LYS A 8 -25.56 11.36 15.65
C LYS A 8 -24.26 10.63 16.01
N LEU A 9 -23.13 11.29 15.78
CA LEU A 9 -21.80 10.85 16.22
C LEU A 9 -21.74 10.89 17.75
N ASN A 10 -22.28 9.89 18.45
CA ASN A 10 -22.23 9.82 19.89
C ASN A 10 -21.52 8.56 20.39
N GLN A 11 -20.54 8.80 21.25
CA GLN A 11 -19.79 7.88 22.14
C GLN A 11 -18.99 6.72 21.50
N PRO A 12 -19.49 5.80 20.67
CA PRO A 12 -18.67 4.69 20.18
C PRO A 12 -17.51 5.16 19.27
N ILE A 13 -17.71 6.24 18.52
CA ILE A 13 -16.64 6.79 17.65
C ILE A 13 -15.51 7.39 18.49
N ASN A 14 -15.81 8.07 19.59
CA ASN A 14 -14.79 8.63 20.48
C ASN A 14 -13.93 7.54 21.12
N ILE A 15 -14.54 6.40 21.47
CA ILE A 15 -13.82 5.22 22.00
C ILE A 15 -12.90 4.65 20.94
N TRP A 16 -13.37 4.49 19.70
CA TRP A 16 -12.53 4.02 18.59
C TRP A 16 -11.35 4.96 18.32
N PHE A 17 -11.58 6.27 18.29
CA PHE A 17 -10.49 7.24 18.13
C PHE A 17 -9.50 7.18 19.29
N ALA A 18 -9.96 6.99 20.52
CA ALA A 18 -9.07 6.84 21.68
C ALA A 18 -8.22 5.57 21.56
N ILE A 19 -8.84 4.42 21.24
CA ILE A 19 -8.11 3.15 21.02
C ILE A 19 -7.08 3.31 19.90
N LEU A 20 -7.48 3.84 18.75
CA LEU A 20 -6.57 4.03 17.61
C LEU A 20 -5.42 4.98 17.97
N SER A 21 -5.69 6.05 18.71
CA SER A 21 -4.65 6.99 19.15
C SER A 21 -3.64 6.31 20.08
N VAL A 22 -4.09 5.49 21.02
CA VAL A 22 -3.21 4.70 21.89
C VAL A 22 -2.35 3.73 21.05
N LEU A 23 -2.96 3.00 20.13
CA LEU A 23 -2.23 2.07 19.25
C LEU A 23 -1.19 2.80 18.38
N ILE A 24 -1.52 3.98 17.85
CA ILE A 24 -0.58 4.80 17.07
C ILE A 24 0.59 5.24 17.94
N VAL A 25 0.34 5.73 19.15
CA VAL A 25 1.40 6.15 20.08
C VAL A 25 2.30 4.98 20.43
N MET A 26 1.73 3.81 20.74
CA MET A 26 2.50 2.60 21.00
C MET A 26 3.35 2.18 19.81
N GLY A 27 2.76 2.19 18.59
CA GLY A 27 3.46 1.87 17.35
C GLY A 27 4.62 2.83 17.05
N LEU A 28 4.38 4.14 17.19
CA LEU A 28 5.41 5.17 17.00
C LEU A 28 6.55 5.02 18.03
N THR A 29 6.22 4.81 19.30
CA THR A 29 7.21 4.61 20.36
C THR A 29 8.07 3.38 20.08
N SER A 30 7.44 2.24 19.73
CA SER A 30 8.14 1.02 19.38
C SER A 30 9.03 1.21 18.14
N GLY A 31 8.51 1.92 17.12
CA GLY A 31 9.27 2.25 15.91
C GLY A 31 10.52 3.09 16.22
N ILE A 32 10.39 4.11 17.06
CA ILE A 32 11.53 4.95 17.49
C ILE A 32 12.57 4.12 18.23
N ILE A 33 12.14 3.23 19.14
CA ILE A 33 13.06 2.34 19.87
C ILE A 33 13.86 1.48 18.89
N VAL A 34 13.20 0.88 17.91
CA VAL A 34 13.86 0.06 16.88
C VAL A 34 14.81 0.87 16.01
N LEU A 35 14.43 2.09 15.62
CA LEU A 35 15.32 2.97 14.82
C LEU A 35 16.58 3.39 15.59
N VAL A 36 16.48 3.58 16.91
CA VAL A 36 17.60 4.00 17.76
C VAL A 36 18.49 2.82 18.16
N GLN A 37 17.91 1.69 18.53
CA GLN A 37 18.62 0.55 19.08
C GLN A 37 18.85 -0.60 18.09
N GLY A 38 18.25 -0.49 16.90
CA GLY A 38 18.29 -1.53 15.87
C GLY A 38 17.35 -2.69 16.17
N LEU A 39 17.38 -3.72 15.30
CA LEU A 39 16.53 -4.91 15.44
C LEU A 39 16.87 -5.82 16.64
N SER A 40 17.99 -5.56 17.33
CA SER A 40 18.42 -6.33 18.51
C SER A 40 17.43 -6.29 19.67
N VAL A 41 16.54 -5.28 19.70
CA VAL A 41 15.48 -5.15 20.73
C VAL A 41 14.22 -5.94 20.39
N THR A 42 14.19 -6.55 19.21
CA THR A 42 13.11 -7.44 18.78
C THR A 42 13.45 -8.88 19.10
N ASN A 43 12.46 -9.77 19.09
CA ASN A 43 12.69 -11.21 19.25
C ASN A 43 13.01 -11.91 17.91
N LEU A 44 13.51 -11.18 16.91
CA LEU A 44 13.95 -11.76 15.64
C LEU A 44 15.23 -12.57 15.85
N THR A 45 15.28 -13.73 15.27
CA THR A 45 16.40 -14.69 15.34
C THR A 45 16.63 -15.33 13.98
N ASP A 46 17.75 -16.02 13.78
CA ASP A 46 18.00 -16.78 12.54
C ASP A 46 16.94 -17.84 12.27
N LEU A 47 16.26 -18.35 13.30
CA LEU A 47 15.16 -19.30 13.18
C LEU A 47 13.82 -18.61 12.83
N ILE A 48 13.62 -17.41 13.35
CA ILE A 48 12.43 -16.59 13.14
C ILE A 48 12.89 -15.22 12.59
N PRO A 49 13.29 -15.16 11.30
CA PRO A 49 13.88 -13.96 10.73
C PRO A 49 12.84 -12.88 10.41
N TRP A 50 11.56 -13.20 10.38
CA TRP A 50 10.47 -12.29 10.05
C TRP A 50 9.42 -12.29 11.15
N GLY A 51 9.03 -11.10 11.57
CA GLY A 51 8.05 -10.88 12.63
C GLY A 51 6.74 -10.27 12.11
N LEU A 52 6.03 -9.61 13.03
CA LEU A 52 4.73 -8.98 12.76
C LEU A 52 4.81 -7.92 11.64
N TRP A 53 5.93 -7.20 11.51
CA TRP A 53 6.10 -6.12 10.53
C TRP A 53 6.02 -6.63 9.10
N ILE A 54 6.66 -7.76 8.80
CA ILE A 54 6.56 -8.41 7.49
C ILE A 54 5.16 -8.98 7.26
N ALA A 55 4.49 -9.50 8.28
CA ALA A 55 3.11 -9.95 8.13
C ALA A 55 2.17 -8.79 7.78
N ILE A 56 2.33 -7.63 8.43
CA ILE A 56 1.56 -6.41 8.13
C ILE A 56 1.94 -5.86 6.76
N ASP A 57 3.22 -5.83 6.41
CA ASP A 57 3.74 -5.41 5.11
C ASP A 57 3.08 -6.20 3.99
N LEU A 58 3.20 -7.53 4.00
CA LEU A 58 2.63 -8.42 2.98
C LEU A 58 1.10 -8.29 2.87
N SER A 59 0.42 -8.20 4.00
CA SER A 59 -1.04 -8.04 4.01
C SER A 59 -1.46 -6.70 3.43
N SER A 60 -0.77 -5.62 3.81
CA SER A 60 -1.03 -4.27 3.33
C SER A 60 -0.76 -4.14 1.83
N ILE A 61 0.34 -4.74 1.34
CA ILE A 61 0.68 -4.79 -0.09
C ILE A 61 -0.41 -5.54 -0.87
N ALA A 62 -0.83 -6.71 -0.39
CA ALA A 62 -1.85 -7.50 -1.07
C ALA A 62 -3.17 -6.73 -1.21
N LEU A 63 -3.66 -6.13 -0.12
CA LEU A 63 -4.89 -5.33 -0.13
C LEU A 63 -4.76 -4.09 -1.02
N ALA A 64 -3.64 -3.38 -0.92
CA ALA A 64 -3.38 -2.17 -1.70
C ALA A 64 -3.26 -2.43 -3.20
N ALA A 65 -2.49 -3.44 -3.58
CA ALA A 65 -2.26 -3.81 -4.98
C ALA A 65 -3.55 -4.34 -5.64
N GLY A 66 -4.32 -5.15 -4.92
CA GLY A 66 -5.61 -5.63 -5.41
C GLY A 66 -6.65 -4.53 -5.53
N ALA A 67 -6.72 -3.59 -4.57
CA ALA A 67 -7.59 -2.43 -4.65
C ALA A 67 -7.26 -1.55 -5.86
N PHE A 68 -5.97 -1.25 -6.08
CA PHE A 68 -5.54 -0.49 -7.25
C PHE A 68 -5.82 -1.23 -8.56
N SER A 69 -5.61 -2.54 -8.60
CA SER A 69 -5.93 -3.36 -9.78
C SER A 69 -7.42 -3.31 -10.12
N PHE A 70 -8.29 -3.30 -9.10
CA PHE A 70 -9.73 -3.06 -9.29
C PHE A 70 -9.98 -1.65 -9.84
N CYS A 71 -9.36 -0.61 -9.27
CA CYS A 71 -9.44 0.76 -9.78
C CYS A 71 -9.04 0.83 -11.27
N ALA A 72 -7.90 0.25 -11.62
CA ALA A 72 -7.42 0.22 -13.01
C ALA A 72 -8.41 -0.52 -13.93
N ALA A 73 -8.96 -1.65 -13.50
CA ALA A 73 -9.96 -2.40 -14.27
C ALA A 73 -11.23 -1.56 -14.54
N VAL A 74 -11.72 -0.82 -13.54
CA VAL A 74 -12.89 0.06 -13.70
C VAL A 74 -12.64 1.14 -14.76
N TYR A 75 -11.47 1.77 -14.74
CA TYR A 75 -11.11 2.81 -15.74
C TYR A 75 -10.88 2.21 -17.13
N LEU A 76 -10.15 1.10 -17.24
CA LEU A 76 -9.82 0.48 -18.53
C LEU A 76 -11.05 -0.13 -19.21
N LEU A 77 -11.94 -0.75 -18.45
CA LEU A 77 -13.17 -1.35 -18.95
C LEU A 77 -14.34 -0.33 -19.02
N LYS A 78 -14.09 0.92 -18.61
CA LYS A 78 -15.08 2.02 -18.62
C LYS A 78 -16.36 1.69 -17.85
N LEU A 79 -16.23 1.06 -16.69
CA LEU A 79 -17.35 0.66 -15.84
C LEU A 79 -17.84 1.85 -15.01
N LYS A 80 -18.60 2.76 -15.62
CA LYS A 80 -19.04 4.03 -15.02
C LYS A 80 -19.78 3.88 -13.69
N GLU A 81 -20.53 2.80 -13.52
CA GLU A 81 -21.29 2.52 -12.30
C GLU A 81 -20.36 2.27 -11.09
N LEU A 82 -19.13 1.81 -11.33
CA LEU A 82 -18.12 1.50 -10.31
C LEU A 82 -17.08 2.62 -10.09
N GLU A 83 -17.15 3.73 -10.84
CA GLU A 83 -16.23 4.85 -10.68
C GLU A 83 -16.15 5.42 -9.24
N PRO A 84 -17.26 5.54 -8.47
CA PRO A 84 -17.16 5.97 -7.09
C PRO A 84 -16.31 5.03 -6.23
N MET A 85 -16.42 3.73 -6.46
CA MET A 85 -15.61 2.70 -5.77
C MET A 85 -14.15 2.75 -6.19
N ALA A 86 -13.88 3.08 -7.46
CA ALA A 86 -12.50 3.17 -7.98
C ALA A 86 -11.67 4.25 -7.24
N ARG A 87 -12.28 5.38 -6.90
CA ARG A 87 -11.59 6.43 -6.11
C ARG A 87 -11.24 5.94 -4.70
N THR A 88 -12.18 5.26 -4.04
CA THR A 88 -11.94 4.63 -2.74
C THR A 88 -10.82 3.59 -2.85
N ALA A 89 -10.83 2.78 -3.89
CA ALA A 89 -9.81 1.77 -4.16
C ALA A 89 -8.41 2.37 -4.36
N ALA A 90 -8.29 3.45 -5.14
CA ALA A 90 -7.02 4.16 -5.33
C ALA A 90 -6.47 4.71 -4.00
N PHE A 91 -7.35 5.23 -3.15
CA PHE A 91 -6.97 5.76 -1.84
C PHE A 91 -6.56 4.64 -0.87
N ILE A 92 -7.26 3.51 -0.86
CA ILE A 92 -6.87 2.31 -0.11
C ILE A 92 -5.49 1.83 -0.58
N GLY A 93 -5.25 1.84 -1.89
CA GLY A 93 -3.96 1.51 -2.48
C GLY A 93 -2.84 2.37 -1.90
N LEU A 94 -3.03 3.69 -1.86
CA LEU A 94 -2.03 4.62 -1.34
C LEU A 94 -1.78 4.41 0.16
N ILE A 95 -2.83 4.31 0.97
CA ILE A 95 -2.68 4.13 2.43
C ILE A 95 -2.02 2.79 2.74
N GLY A 96 -2.50 1.70 2.16
CA GLY A 96 -1.97 0.36 2.42
C GLY A 96 -0.51 0.24 1.99
N TYR A 97 -0.15 0.82 0.84
CA TYR A 97 1.24 0.81 0.38
C TYR A 97 2.16 1.69 1.23
N THR A 98 1.67 2.84 1.69
CA THR A 98 2.41 3.68 2.64
C THR A 98 2.67 2.93 3.94
N MET A 99 1.67 2.20 4.46
CA MET A 99 1.82 1.38 5.66
C MET A 99 2.84 0.26 5.48
N ALA A 100 2.80 -0.42 4.34
CA ALA A 100 3.77 -1.45 3.98
C ALA A 100 5.20 -0.88 3.95
N MET A 101 5.41 0.25 3.28
CA MET A 101 6.71 0.90 3.24
C MET A 101 7.21 1.32 4.63
N MET A 102 6.33 1.79 5.50
CA MET A 102 6.70 2.12 6.88
C MET A 102 7.13 0.87 7.66
N CYS A 103 6.40 -0.23 7.53
CA CYS A 103 6.77 -1.51 8.15
C CYS A 103 8.13 -2.02 7.63
N LEU A 104 8.31 -2.00 6.31
CA LEU A 104 9.56 -2.41 5.68
C LEU A 104 10.74 -1.53 6.12
N PHE A 105 10.55 -0.21 6.22
CA PHE A 105 11.57 0.72 6.68
C PHE A 105 12.05 0.42 8.10
N LEU A 106 11.16 -0.04 8.96
CA LEU A 106 11.49 -0.44 10.33
C LEU A 106 12.16 -1.82 10.39
N ASP A 107 11.86 -2.72 9.42
CA ASP A 107 12.37 -4.10 9.39
C ASP A 107 13.72 -4.26 8.66
N ILE A 108 14.12 -3.26 7.86
CA ILE A 108 15.32 -3.35 7.00
C ILE A 108 16.65 -3.37 7.80
N GLY A 109 16.63 -3.12 9.10
CA GLY A 109 17.76 -3.15 9.99
C GLY A 109 18.71 -1.95 9.88
N ARG A 110 18.93 -1.42 8.67
CA ARG A 110 19.71 -0.21 8.40
C ARG A 110 18.95 0.75 7.50
N PRO A 111 17.91 1.40 8.04
CA PRO A 111 17.01 2.23 7.26
C PRO A 111 17.70 3.42 6.58
N GLU A 112 18.82 3.91 7.10
CA GLU A 112 19.64 4.96 6.48
C GLU A 112 20.23 4.54 5.13
N ARG A 113 20.21 3.24 4.80
CA ARG A 113 20.75 2.69 3.55
C ARG A 113 19.67 2.29 2.55
N PHE A 114 18.39 2.59 2.81
CA PHE A 114 17.28 2.18 1.89
C PHE A 114 17.51 2.64 0.44
N TRP A 115 18.14 3.79 0.24
CA TRP A 115 18.45 4.35 -1.07
C TRP A 115 19.47 3.55 -1.88
N HIS A 116 20.23 2.65 -1.24
CA HIS A 116 21.24 1.81 -1.93
C HIS A 116 20.61 0.94 -3.03
N GLY A 117 19.37 0.46 -2.83
CA GLY A 117 18.65 -0.30 -3.85
C GLY A 117 18.43 0.47 -5.15
N PHE A 118 18.31 1.80 -5.06
CA PHE A 118 18.14 2.67 -6.24
C PHE A 118 19.47 3.09 -6.87
N ALA A 119 20.54 3.17 -6.10
CA ALA A 119 21.86 3.63 -6.55
C ALA A 119 22.74 2.48 -7.06
N PHE A 120 22.70 1.31 -6.40
CA PHE A 120 23.55 0.17 -6.69
C PHE A 120 22.73 -0.96 -7.30
N TRP A 121 22.67 -0.99 -8.62
CA TRP A 121 21.85 -1.93 -9.38
C TRP A 121 22.40 -3.35 -9.34
N ASN A 122 21.56 -4.29 -8.95
CA ASN A 122 21.86 -5.71 -9.00
C ASN A 122 20.70 -6.48 -9.64
N THR A 123 20.66 -6.52 -10.95
CA THR A 123 19.61 -7.13 -11.77
C THR A 123 19.43 -8.64 -11.56
N HIS A 124 20.38 -9.29 -10.89
CA HIS A 124 20.31 -10.71 -10.52
C HIS A 124 19.68 -10.95 -9.13
N SER A 125 19.37 -9.89 -8.39
CA SER A 125 18.76 -9.98 -7.06
C SER A 125 17.26 -9.77 -7.15
N VAL A 126 16.50 -10.77 -6.74
CA VAL A 126 15.02 -10.64 -6.62
C VAL A 126 14.64 -9.56 -5.62
N LEU A 127 15.41 -9.39 -4.53
CA LEU A 127 15.18 -8.32 -3.57
C LEU A 127 15.37 -6.93 -4.20
N TRP A 128 16.35 -6.78 -5.09
CA TRP A 128 16.53 -5.53 -5.84
C TRP A 128 15.35 -5.26 -6.76
N GLU A 129 14.86 -6.28 -7.48
CA GLU A 129 13.66 -6.17 -8.33
C GLU A 129 12.45 -5.71 -7.54
N VAL A 130 12.20 -6.32 -6.37
CA VAL A 130 11.11 -5.92 -5.45
C VAL A 130 11.28 -4.46 -5.03
N THR A 131 12.49 -4.03 -4.67
CA THR A 131 12.77 -2.63 -4.27
C THR A 131 12.44 -1.65 -5.39
N MET A 132 12.84 -1.94 -6.62
CA MET A 132 12.54 -1.10 -7.78
C MET A 132 11.04 -1.06 -8.08
N CYS A 133 10.37 -2.22 -8.02
CA CYS A 133 8.91 -2.29 -8.18
C CYS A 133 8.16 -1.48 -7.12
N VAL A 134 8.60 -1.57 -5.85
CA VAL A 134 8.04 -0.77 -4.74
C VAL A 134 8.13 0.73 -5.06
N GLY A 135 9.32 1.21 -5.41
CA GLY A 135 9.54 2.63 -5.68
C GLY A 135 8.73 3.14 -6.88
N LEU A 136 8.72 2.40 -7.99
CA LEU A 136 7.98 2.77 -9.20
C LEU A 136 6.47 2.72 -8.97
N TYR A 137 5.97 1.65 -8.36
CA TYR A 137 4.54 1.51 -8.10
C TYR A 137 4.03 2.56 -7.11
N PHE A 138 4.78 2.84 -6.04
CA PHE A 138 4.43 3.91 -5.09
C PHE A 138 4.37 5.28 -5.77
N SER A 139 5.28 5.55 -6.70
CA SER A 139 5.26 6.78 -7.50
C SER A 139 3.98 6.90 -8.33
N VAL A 140 3.54 5.81 -8.95
CA VAL A 140 2.27 5.77 -9.69
C VAL A 140 1.08 6.00 -8.76
N LEU A 141 1.04 5.35 -7.59
CA LEU A 141 -0.01 5.55 -6.58
C LEU A 141 -0.09 6.99 -6.11
N LEU A 142 1.05 7.65 -5.89
CA LEU A 142 1.09 9.07 -5.53
C LEU A 142 0.49 9.93 -6.65
N LEU A 143 0.94 9.73 -7.90
CA LEU A 143 0.44 10.49 -9.04
C LEU A 143 -1.06 10.31 -9.25
N GLU A 144 -1.58 9.09 -9.15
CA GLU A 144 -3.01 8.79 -9.30
C GLU A 144 -3.86 9.47 -8.22
N ASN A 145 -3.32 9.62 -7.01
CA ASN A 145 -4.04 10.25 -5.90
C ASN A 145 -3.87 11.79 -5.85
N LEU A 146 -2.97 12.39 -6.64
CA LEU A 146 -2.78 13.85 -6.66
C LEU A 146 -4.07 14.63 -6.91
N PRO A 147 -4.95 14.27 -7.86
CA PRO A 147 -6.21 14.99 -8.07
C PRO A 147 -7.14 14.92 -6.86
N THR A 148 -7.15 13.80 -6.14
CA THR A 148 -7.94 13.64 -4.92
C THR A 148 -7.40 14.52 -3.80
N ILE A 149 -6.09 14.56 -3.62
CA ILE A 149 -5.39 15.39 -2.63
C ILE A 149 -5.58 16.88 -2.97
N ALA A 150 -5.56 17.26 -4.24
CA ALA A 150 -5.79 18.63 -4.70
C ALA A 150 -7.17 19.20 -4.31
N ASN A 151 -8.16 18.33 -4.06
CA ASN A 151 -9.50 18.72 -3.63
C ASN A 151 -9.61 19.05 -2.13
N LEU A 152 -8.53 18.86 -1.35
CA LEU A 152 -8.51 19.25 0.06
C LEU A 152 -8.61 20.77 0.21
N SER A 153 -9.66 21.26 0.88
CA SER A 153 -9.96 22.69 1.01
C SER A 153 -8.79 23.49 1.59
N TRP A 154 -8.08 22.92 2.58
CA TRP A 154 -6.90 23.53 3.16
C TRP A 154 -5.79 23.75 2.14
N LEU A 155 -5.49 22.75 1.31
CA LEU A 155 -4.42 22.80 0.31
C LEU A 155 -4.79 23.77 -0.82
N LYS A 156 -6.04 23.73 -1.27
CA LYS A 156 -6.58 24.61 -2.31
C LYS A 156 -6.53 26.09 -1.91
N ASN A 157 -6.83 26.39 -0.65
CA ASN A 157 -6.79 27.76 -0.14
C ASN A 157 -5.35 28.26 0.03
N LYS A 158 -4.40 27.40 0.42
CA LYS A 158 -3.02 27.81 0.70
C LYS A 158 -2.15 27.86 -0.56
N TRP A 159 -2.35 26.91 -1.50
CA TRP A 159 -1.53 26.80 -2.72
C TRP A 159 -2.38 26.52 -3.97
N PRO A 160 -3.18 27.49 -4.46
CA PRO A 160 -4.13 27.28 -5.57
C PRO A 160 -3.44 26.86 -6.88
N LYS A 161 -2.29 27.45 -7.22
CA LYS A 161 -1.54 27.10 -8.44
C LYS A 161 -0.96 25.67 -8.40
N LEU A 162 -0.59 25.19 -7.22
CA LEU A 162 -0.09 23.81 -7.03
C LEU A 162 -1.25 22.81 -7.19
N THR A 163 -2.39 23.10 -6.56
CA THR A 163 -3.57 22.23 -6.66
C THR A 163 -4.13 22.14 -8.07
N GLU A 164 -4.05 23.21 -8.86
CA GLU A 164 -4.41 23.18 -10.27
C GLU A 164 -3.52 22.23 -11.08
N LYS A 165 -2.18 22.30 -10.87
CA LYS A 165 -1.24 21.36 -11.49
C LYS A 165 -1.46 19.92 -11.03
N MET A 166 -1.74 19.70 -9.75
CA MET A 166 -2.05 18.37 -9.22
C MET A 166 -3.33 17.81 -9.83
N ALA A 167 -4.37 18.65 -9.98
CA ALA A 167 -5.62 18.25 -10.61
C ALA A 167 -5.44 17.88 -12.09
N SER A 168 -4.55 18.56 -12.82
CA SER A 168 -4.30 18.28 -14.25
C SER A 168 -3.72 16.89 -14.51
N VAL A 169 -3.12 16.25 -13.50
CA VAL A 169 -2.61 14.86 -13.60
C VAL A 169 -3.72 13.87 -13.95
N HIS A 170 -4.96 14.18 -13.61
CA HIS A 170 -6.11 13.34 -13.99
C HIS A 170 -6.21 13.08 -15.51
N HIS A 171 -5.68 13.97 -16.34
CA HIS A 171 -5.60 13.76 -17.79
C HIS A 171 -4.78 12.52 -18.17
N TYR A 172 -3.81 12.14 -17.34
CA TYR A 172 -2.94 10.97 -17.53
C TYR A 172 -3.48 9.69 -16.84
N ALA A 173 -4.65 9.74 -16.19
CA ALA A 173 -5.21 8.61 -15.44
C ALA A 173 -5.27 7.29 -16.24
N PRO A 174 -5.62 7.23 -17.54
CA PRO A 174 -5.60 5.97 -18.29
C PRO A 174 -4.20 5.37 -18.43
N TYR A 175 -3.19 6.21 -18.61
CA TYR A 175 -1.79 5.76 -18.72
C TYR A 175 -1.25 5.30 -17.38
N LEU A 176 -1.58 6.03 -16.30
CA LEU A 176 -1.23 5.66 -14.93
C LEU A 176 -1.92 4.36 -14.52
N ALA A 177 -3.17 4.14 -14.91
CA ALA A 177 -3.89 2.90 -14.65
C ALA A 177 -3.21 1.70 -15.31
N VAL A 178 -2.78 1.81 -16.59
CA VAL A 178 -2.06 0.75 -17.29
C VAL A 178 -0.70 0.49 -16.66
N ALA A 179 0.08 1.54 -16.42
CA ALA A 179 1.41 1.41 -15.81
C ALA A 179 1.32 0.84 -14.39
N GLY A 180 0.38 1.33 -13.58
CA GLY A 180 0.16 0.87 -12.23
C GLY A 180 -0.32 -0.58 -12.17
N LEU A 181 -1.22 -0.99 -13.08
CA LEU A 181 -1.66 -2.39 -13.17
C LEU A 181 -0.47 -3.31 -13.52
N ALA A 182 0.33 -2.96 -14.52
CA ALA A 182 1.50 -3.74 -14.89
C ALA A 182 2.52 -3.85 -13.74
N LEU A 183 2.82 -2.73 -13.06
CA LEU A 183 3.71 -2.71 -11.91
C LEU A 183 3.14 -3.47 -10.72
N SER A 184 1.82 -3.39 -10.46
CA SER A 184 1.14 -4.15 -9.42
C SER A 184 1.25 -5.66 -9.66
N MET A 185 0.99 -6.10 -10.89
CA MET A 185 1.13 -7.51 -11.28
C MET A 185 2.57 -8.00 -11.13
N LEU A 186 3.53 -7.23 -11.63
CA LEU A 186 4.96 -7.55 -11.54
C LEU A 186 5.38 -7.64 -10.07
N HIS A 187 5.05 -6.64 -9.25
CA HIS A 187 5.40 -6.63 -7.84
C HIS A 187 4.85 -7.84 -7.06
N GLN A 188 3.55 -8.16 -7.24
CA GLN A 188 2.95 -9.31 -6.58
C GLN A 188 3.59 -10.63 -7.00
N SER A 189 3.87 -10.78 -8.30
CA SER A 189 4.51 -11.99 -8.84
C SER A 189 5.95 -12.12 -8.36
N SER A 190 6.73 -11.04 -8.37
CA SER A 190 8.12 -11.02 -7.89
C SER A 190 8.20 -11.31 -6.39
N LEU A 191 7.30 -10.73 -5.60
CA LEU A 191 7.22 -10.97 -4.17
C LEU A 191 6.90 -12.46 -3.89
N GLY A 192 5.90 -13.01 -4.58
CA GLY A 192 5.57 -14.44 -4.48
C GLY A 192 6.71 -15.34 -4.96
N ALA A 193 7.43 -14.96 -6.02
CA ALA A 193 8.59 -15.69 -6.50
C ALA A 193 9.75 -15.66 -5.49
N MET A 194 10.00 -14.51 -4.83
CA MET A 194 11.01 -14.37 -3.79
C MET A 194 10.79 -15.37 -2.65
N TYR A 195 9.56 -15.51 -2.17
CA TYR A 195 9.23 -16.51 -1.15
C TYR A 195 9.23 -17.93 -1.71
N GLY A 196 8.81 -18.10 -2.97
CA GLY A 196 8.72 -19.40 -3.65
C GLY A 196 10.05 -20.12 -3.89
N VAL A 197 11.18 -19.40 -3.83
CA VAL A 197 12.53 -19.98 -4.01
C VAL A 197 13.23 -20.30 -2.68
N ILE A 198 12.61 -20.06 -1.54
CA ILE A 198 13.21 -20.29 -0.22
C ILE A 198 13.14 -21.77 0.14
N ALA A 199 14.14 -22.55 -0.24
CA ALA A 199 14.21 -23.98 0.02
C ALA A 199 14.20 -24.34 1.53
N ALA A 200 14.70 -23.46 2.41
CA ALA A 200 14.67 -23.62 3.86
C ALA A 200 13.26 -23.60 4.46
N ARG A 201 12.24 -23.23 3.68
CA ARG A 201 10.83 -23.18 4.10
C ARG A 201 9.97 -24.01 3.14
N PRO A 202 9.87 -25.34 3.31
CA PRO A 202 9.23 -26.25 2.36
C PRO A 202 7.78 -25.89 2.02
N ILE A 203 7.07 -25.27 2.98
CA ILE A 203 5.66 -24.85 2.79
C ILE A 203 5.52 -23.77 1.71
N TRP A 204 6.53 -22.93 1.54
CA TRP A 204 6.56 -21.83 0.55
C TRP A 204 7.33 -22.22 -0.72
N TYR A 205 8.23 -23.20 -0.62
CA TYR A 205 9.09 -23.63 -1.73
C TYR A 205 8.28 -24.29 -2.84
N ARG A 206 7.68 -23.47 -3.71
CA ARG A 206 6.90 -23.91 -4.86
C ARG A 206 6.79 -22.80 -5.91
N PRO A 207 6.89 -23.14 -7.21
CA PRO A 207 6.83 -22.13 -8.30
C PRO A 207 5.45 -21.46 -8.40
N GLY A 208 4.37 -22.13 -7.98
CA GLY A 208 3.02 -21.59 -8.02
C GLY A 208 2.74 -20.46 -7.01
N LEU A 209 3.67 -20.17 -6.09
CA LEU A 209 3.46 -19.16 -5.05
C LEU A 209 3.30 -17.75 -5.64
N ALA A 210 4.00 -17.41 -6.72
CA ALA A 210 3.85 -16.15 -7.43
C ALA A 210 2.41 -15.92 -7.92
N VAL A 211 1.79 -16.95 -8.48
CA VAL A 211 0.40 -16.91 -8.96
C VAL A 211 -0.58 -16.79 -7.80
N LEU A 212 -0.33 -17.51 -6.69
CA LEU A 212 -1.16 -17.43 -5.49
C LEU A 212 -1.13 -16.04 -4.86
N PHE A 213 0.04 -15.39 -4.80
CA PHE A 213 0.15 -14.01 -4.31
C PHE A 213 -0.70 -13.06 -5.16
N PHE A 214 -0.61 -13.16 -6.48
CA PHE A 214 -1.39 -12.33 -7.37
C PHE A 214 -2.92 -12.56 -7.19
N ILE A 215 -3.38 -13.81 -7.20
CA ILE A 215 -4.82 -14.12 -7.06
C ILE A 215 -5.34 -13.69 -5.69
N SER A 216 -4.59 -13.92 -4.62
CA SER A 216 -5.00 -13.52 -3.27
C SER A 216 -5.07 -12.00 -3.12
N ALA A 217 -4.15 -11.25 -3.74
CA ALA A 217 -4.18 -9.80 -3.77
C ALA A 217 -5.42 -9.28 -4.49
N MET A 218 -5.75 -9.83 -5.66
CA MET A 218 -6.97 -9.47 -6.41
C MET A 218 -8.22 -9.69 -5.57
N ALA A 219 -8.37 -10.85 -4.95
CA ALA A 219 -9.52 -11.15 -4.10
C ALA A 219 -9.60 -10.24 -2.87
N GLY A 220 -8.48 -10.07 -2.16
CA GLY A 220 -8.39 -9.25 -0.95
C GLY A 220 -8.64 -7.76 -1.21
N GLY A 221 -8.10 -7.22 -2.30
CA GLY A 221 -8.25 -5.81 -2.66
C GLY A 221 -9.68 -5.45 -3.05
N VAL A 222 -10.36 -6.29 -3.82
CA VAL A 222 -11.78 -6.10 -4.16
C VAL A 222 -12.64 -6.17 -2.89
N ALA A 223 -12.40 -7.17 -2.03
CA ALA A 223 -13.13 -7.31 -0.77
C ALA A 223 -12.92 -6.09 0.14
N MET A 224 -11.68 -5.61 0.29
CA MET A 224 -11.35 -4.41 1.09
C MET A 224 -12.00 -3.15 0.54
N THR A 225 -12.00 -2.98 -0.80
CA THR A 225 -12.65 -1.83 -1.44
C THR A 225 -14.15 -1.85 -1.21
N THR A 226 -14.77 -3.01 -1.36
CA THR A 226 -16.21 -3.19 -1.11
C THR A 226 -16.55 -2.88 0.33
N LEU A 227 -15.80 -3.43 1.29
CA LEU A 227 -16.00 -3.17 2.72
C LEU A 227 -15.88 -1.67 3.03
N ALA A 228 -14.83 -1.01 2.56
CA ALA A 228 -14.63 0.41 2.80
C ALA A 228 -15.76 1.26 2.19
N THR A 229 -16.25 0.90 1.00
CA THR A 229 -17.35 1.62 0.35
C THR A 229 -18.69 1.44 1.07
N LEU A 230 -18.88 0.31 1.76
CA LEU A 230 -20.10 0.06 2.55
C LEU A 230 -20.10 0.82 3.89
N ILE A 231 -18.91 1.15 4.43
CA ILE A 231 -18.77 1.85 5.73
C ILE A 231 -18.87 3.36 5.55
N VAL A 232 -18.46 3.90 4.41
CA VAL A 232 -18.43 5.34 4.11
C VAL A 232 -19.71 5.78 3.40
#